data_245453152696113cb2ac2b568598dbd0
#
_entry.id   245453152696113cb2ac2b568598dbd0
#
_cell.length_a   1.000
_cell.length_b   1.000
_cell.length_c   1.000
_cell.angle_alpha   90.00
_cell.angle_beta   90.00
_cell.angle_gamma   90.00
#
_symmetry.space_group_name_H-M   'P 1'
#
loop_
_entity.id
_entity.type
_entity.pdbx_description
1 polymer ?
#
loop_
_entity_poly.entity_id
_entity_poly.type
_entity_poly.pdbx_seq_one_letter_code
_entity_poly.pdbx_strand_id
1 'polypeptide(L)'
;MKRSIFTLILAFATMTLSAQTLERMQWFNEPEGWEINGGTLTMDVTPQSDYWRISHYGFTVDDAPFLYTLRGGEFEVKVKISGDYKVRFDQAGLMLRIDKENYIKAGIEFVDGKYNLSTVVTHHTSDWSVIELDKPVDFVWIKAVRRLDAVEIFYSFDDKKYTMLRNCWLEYNTPVMVGMMAACPDGNGFKATFTNFEIKHLPDARRLEWLKKNQ
;
A
#
# COMPACT_ATOMS: atom_id res chain seq x y z
N MET A 1 -29.23 13.14 23.71
CA MET A 1 -27.83 13.55 23.99
C MET A 1 -26.84 12.42 24.27
N LYS A 2 -27.24 11.19 24.59
CA LYS A 2 -26.28 10.09 24.89
C LYS A 2 -25.63 9.40 23.65
N ARG A 3 -26.23 9.51 22.45
CA ARG A 3 -25.69 8.85 21.23
C ARG A 3 -24.45 9.53 20.62
N SER A 4 -24.33 10.86 20.75
CA SER A 4 -23.21 11.61 20.17
C SER A 4 -21.87 11.39 20.91
N ILE A 5 -21.93 11.16 22.22
CA ILE A 5 -20.72 10.93 23.03
C ILE A 5 -20.10 9.56 22.72
N PHE A 6 -20.92 8.53 22.46
CA PHE A 6 -20.43 7.19 22.14
C PHE A 6 -19.73 7.13 20.77
N THR A 7 -20.23 7.87 19.78
CA THR A 7 -19.62 7.93 18.43
C THR A 7 -18.28 8.66 18.46
N LEU A 8 -18.17 9.73 19.27
CA LEU A 8 -16.92 10.47 19.42
C LEU A 8 -15.84 9.67 20.15
N ILE A 9 -16.19 8.91 21.16
CA ILE A 9 -15.26 8.06 21.92
C ILE A 9 -14.74 6.93 21.03
N LEU A 10 -15.59 6.32 20.19
CA LEU A 10 -15.17 5.25 19.27
C LEU A 10 -14.21 5.77 18.18
N ALA A 11 -14.48 6.96 17.63
CA ALA A 11 -13.59 7.59 16.65
C ALA A 11 -12.24 7.96 17.26
N PHE A 12 -12.21 8.44 18.49
CA PHE A 12 -10.97 8.76 19.19
C PHE A 12 -10.14 7.51 19.55
N ALA A 13 -10.81 6.42 19.95
CA ALA A 13 -10.16 5.15 20.23
C ALA A 13 -9.55 4.49 18.98
N THR A 14 -10.20 4.61 17.83
CA THR A 14 -9.64 4.09 16.56
C THR A 14 -8.45 4.91 16.06
N MET A 15 -8.47 6.24 16.21
CA MET A 15 -7.35 7.11 15.88
C MET A 15 -6.11 6.82 16.74
N THR A 16 -6.26 6.62 18.04
CA THR A 16 -5.13 6.31 18.93
C THR A 16 -4.52 4.94 18.64
N LEU A 17 -5.32 3.94 18.27
CA LEU A 17 -4.83 2.61 17.92
C LEU A 17 -4.05 2.63 16.59
N SER A 18 -4.50 3.38 15.60
CA SER A 18 -3.81 3.56 14.31
C SER A 18 -2.48 4.30 14.48
N ALA A 19 -2.42 5.37 15.29
CA ALA A 19 -1.19 6.10 15.59
C ALA A 19 -0.14 5.19 16.23
N GLN A 20 -0.50 4.43 17.27
CA GLN A 20 0.41 3.48 17.91
C GLN A 20 0.91 2.37 16.98
N THR A 21 0.15 2.03 15.93
CA THR A 21 0.57 1.06 14.93
C THR A 21 1.68 1.61 14.04
N LEU A 22 1.54 2.85 13.54
CA LEU A 22 2.54 3.47 12.66
C LEU A 22 3.87 3.72 13.36
N GLU A 23 3.86 4.14 14.62
CA GLU A 23 5.06 4.38 15.43
C GLU A 23 5.92 3.13 15.68
N ARG A 24 5.36 1.94 15.48
CA ARG A 24 6.06 0.64 15.62
C ARG A 24 6.55 0.07 14.30
N MET A 25 6.27 0.74 13.20
CA MET A 25 6.72 0.33 11.88
C MET A 25 8.17 0.73 11.67
N GLN A 26 8.80 0.11 10.68
CA GLN A 26 10.21 0.31 10.36
C GLN A 26 10.35 0.89 8.96
N TRP A 27 11.37 1.70 8.76
CA TRP A 27 11.73 2.18 7.44
C TRP A 27 12.65 1.20 6.71
N PHE A 28 12.35 1.01 5.46
CA PHE A 28 13.26 0.57 4.42
C PHE A 28 13.46 1.76 3.49
N ASN A 29 14.71 2.25 3.35
CA ASN A 29 15.03 3.49 2.67
C ASN A 29 14.28 4.69 3.30
N GLU A 30 14.62 5.05 4.54
CA GLU A 30 13.99 6.17 5.27
C GLU A 30 14.18 7.48 4.51
N PRO A 31 13.10 8.27 4.23
CA PRO A 31 13.23 9.57 3.58
C PRO A 31 13.82 10.63 4.55
N GLU A 32 14.39 11.71 4.02
CA GLU A 32 14.97 12.78 4.84
C GLU A 32 13.91 13.51 5.69
N GLY A 33 12.68 13.67 5.18
CA GLY A 33 11.58 14.35 5.87
C GLY A 33 10.33 13.46 5.95
N TRP A 34 9.86 13.24 7.17
CA TRP A 34 8.58 12.56 7.42
C TRP A 34 8.01 12.92 8.79
N GLU A 35 6.72 12.74 8.94
CA GLU A 35 5.99 12.94 10.20
C GLU A 35 4.87 11.92 10.35
N ILE A 36 4.69 11.41 11.57
CA ILE A 36 3.50 10.66 11.97
C ILE A 36 2.74 11.50 13.00
N ASN A 37 1.52 11.90 12.66
CA ASN A 37 0.65 12.69 13.52
C ASN A 37 -0.78 12.16 13.49
N GLY A 38 -1.33 11.76 14.65
CA GLY A 38 -2.71 11.30 14.78
C GLY A 38 -3.09 10.10 13.89
N GLY A 39 -2.11 9.23 13.54
CA GLY A 39 -2.32 8.09 12.63
C GLY A 39 -2.23 8.45 11.15
N THR A 40 -1.76 9.65 10.83
CA THR A 40 -1.40 10.11 9.48
C THR A 40 0.10 10.06 9.32
N LEU A 41 0.59 9.41 8.27
CA LEU A 41 1.97 9.51 7.81
C LEU A 41 2.02 10.53 6.67
N THR A 42 2.92 11.50 6.78
CA THR A 42 3.31 12.38 5.67
C THR A 42 4.80 12.21 5.44
N MET A 43 5.23 12.07 4.18
CA MET A 43 6.65 11.96 3.83
C MET A 43 7.01 12.84 2.64
N ASP A 44 8.22 13.38 2.66
CA ASP A 44 8.88 14.01 1.52
C ASP A 44 9.55 12.89 0.72
N VAL A 45 8.99 12.58 -0.46
CA VAL A 45 9.43 11.44 -1.25
C VAL A 45 10.82 11.70 -1.83
N THR A 46 11.72 10.75 -1.64
CA THR A 46 13.11 10.83 -2.09
C THR A 46 13.18 11.04 -3.60
N PRO A 47 13.89 12.09 -4.09
CA PRO A 47 14.09 12.32 -5.52
C PRO A 47 14.78 11.17 -6.21
N GLN A 48 14.44 10.91 -7.46
CA GLN A 48 15.07 9.91 -8.34
C GLN A 48 15.09 8.49 -7.76
N SER A 49 14.06 8.14 -6.97
CA SER A 49 13.91 6.85 -6.29
C SER A 49 12.79 6.00 -6.92
N ASP A 50 12.95 4.68 -6.92
CA ASP A 50 11.93 3.75 -7.45
C ASP A 50 12.06 2.34 -6.83
N TYR A 51 11.08 1.49 -7.19
CA TYR A 51 11.09 0.04 -7.13
C TYR A 51 10.77 -0.51 -8.53
N TRP A 52 11.81 -0.89 -9.26
CA TRP A 52 11.70 -1.45 -10.62
C TRP A 52 12.78 -2.46 -10.92
N ARG A 53 12.45 -3.48 -11.72
CA ARG A 53 13.42 -4.48 -12.16
C ARG A 53 13.25 -4.81 -13.62
N ILE A 54 14.29 -4.53 -14.40
CA ILE A 54 14.63 -5.03 -15.72
C ILE A 54 13.64 -4.65 -16.82
N SER A 55 12.35 -5.05 -16.72
CA SER A 55 11.36 -4.95 -17.81
C SER A 55 11.40 -3.62 -18.51
N HIS A 56 11.42 -3.63 -19.83
CA HIS A 56 11.46 -2.49 -20.74
C HIS A 56 12.73 -1.61 -20.63
N TYR A 57 13.09 -1.18 -19.43
CA TYR A 57 14.15 -0.19 -19.21
C TYR A 57 15.54 -0.80 -18.98
N GLY A 58 15.65 -2.07 -18.64
CA GLY A 58 16.91 -2.78 -18.42
C GLY A 58 17.66 -2.49 -17.12
N PHE A 59 17.16 -1.58 -16.27
CA PHE A 59 17.77 -1.26 -14.98
C PHE A 59 17.06 -1.93 -13.80
N THR A 60 17.70 -1.89 -12.64
CA THR A 60 17.13 -2.29 -11.35
C THR A 60 17.33 -1.17 -10.35
N VAL A 61 16.24 -0.73 -9.69
CA VAL A 61 16.22 0.27 -8.63
C VAL A 61 15.40 -0.28 -7.46
N ASP A 62 15.85 -0.01 -6.22
CA ASP A 62 15.26 -0.55 -4.99
C ASP A 62 15.52 0.41 -3.81
N ASP A 63 15.30 1.71 -4.00
CA ASP A 63 15.76 2.77 -3.11
C ASP A 63 14.68 3.78 -2.66
N ALA A 64 13.44 3.59 -3.09
CA ALA A 64 12.35 4.46 -2.66
C ALA A 64 11.92 4.22 -1.20
N PRO A 65 11.40 5.23 -0.50
CA PRO A 65 10.95 5.09 0.89
C PRO A 65 9.79 4.12 1.06
N PHE A 66 9.89 3.28 2.10
CA PHE A 66 8.89 2.29 2.46
C PHE A 66 8.79 2.11 3.97
N LEU A 67 7.68 2.56 4.58
CA LEU A 67 7.36 2.32 5.99
C LEU A 67 6.57 1.03 6.11
N TYR A 68 7.10 0.02 6.82
CA TYR A 68 6.53 -1.33 6.84
C TYR A 68 6.47 -1.96 8.23
N THR A 69 5.64 -3.00 8.32
CA THR A 69 5.66 -4.01 9.39
C THR A 69 5.69 -5.41 8.77
N LEU A 70 6.21 -6.40 9.50
CA LEU A 70 6.19 -7.80 9.04
C LEU A 70 4.85 -8.47 9.35
N ARG A 71 4.30 -9.21 8.37
CA ARG A 71 3.09 -10.00 8.51
C ARG A 71 3.23 -11.36 7.85
N GLY A 72 2.85 -12.41 8.59
CA GLY A 72 2.67 -13.76 8.07
C GLY A 72 1.19 -14.14 7.96
N GLY A 73 0.90 -15.26 7.28
CA GLY A 73 -0.46 -15.80 7.14
C GLY A 73 -1.38 -14.95 6.28
N GLU A 74 -2.68 -15.08 6.54
CA GLU A 74 -3.71 -14.39 5.79
C GLU A 74 -4.12 -13.08 6.47
N PHE A 75 -4.26 -12.01 5.68
CA PHE A 75 -4.62 -10.69 6.19
C PHE A 75 -5.26 -9.81 5.11
N GLU A 76 -5.97 -8.81 5.57
CA GLU A 76 -6.39 -7.65 4.79
C GLU A 76 -5.59 -6.43 5.27
N VAL A 77 -5.11 -5.62 4.36
CA VAL A 77 -4.50 -4.32 4.64
C VAL A 77 -5.15 -3.25 3.77
N LYS A 78 -5.40 -2.07 4.32
CA LYS A 78 -5.90 -0.93 3.56
C LYS A 78 -5.29 0.38 4.03
N VAL A 79 -5.29 1.36 3.14
CA VAL A 79 -4.84 2.72 3.41
C VAL A 79 -5.50 3.71 2.46
N LYS A 80 -5.74 4.93 2.91
CA LYS A 80 -6.14 6.08 2.10
C LYS A 80 -4.89 6.86 1.72
N ILE A 81 -4.72 7.16 0.45
CA ILE A 81 -3.50 7.73 -0.15
C ILE A 81 -3.85 9.03 -0.85
N SER A 82 -3.05 10.06 -0.63
CA SER A 82 -3.05 11.31 -1.37
C SER A 82 -1.61 11.79 -1.61
N GLY A 83 -1.40 12.67 -2.59
CA GLY A 83 -0.07 13.19 -2.88
C GLY A 83 -0.09 14.36 -3.85
N ASP A 84 0.96 15.19 -3.75
CA ASP A 84 1.20 16.33 -4.64
C ASP A 84 1.96 15.89 -5.90
N TYR A 85 1.43 14.91 -6.62
CA TYR A 85 2.07 14.35 -7.81
C TYR A 85 2.28 15.42 -8.88
N LYS A 86 3.48 15.53 -9.44
CA LYS A 86 3.88 16.62 -10.36
C LYS A 86 4.59 16.14 -11.60
N VAL A 87 5.43 15.14 -11.45
CA VAL A 87 6.34 14.65 -12.49
C VAL A 87 5.98 13.22 -12.85
N ARG A 88 6.31 12.83 -14.07
CA ARG A 88 6.08 11.47 -14.56
C ARG A 88 6.62 10.43 -13.58
N PHE A 89 5.81 9.40 -13.33
CA PHE A 89 6.07 8.30 -12.42
C PHE A 89 6.08 8.65 -10.92
N ASP A 90 5.75 9.89 -10.52
CA ASP A 90 5.43 10.16 -9.12
C ASP A 90 4.35 9.18 -8.67
N GLN A 91 4.59 8.42 -7.61
CA GLN A 91 3.70 7.35 -7.19
C GLN A 91 3.67 7.17 -5.66
N ALA A 92 2.49 6.80 -5.15
CA ALA A 92 2.33 6.43 -3.74
C ALA A 92 1.29 5.32 -3.60
N GLY A 93 1.56 4.37 -2.69
CA GLY A 93 0.73 3.18 -2.59
C GLY A 93 1.00 2.27 -1.39
N LEU A 94 0.30 1.14 -1.40
CA LEU A 94 0.63 -0.03 -0.59
C LEU A 94 1.71 -0.86 -1.27
N MET A 95 2.58 -1.47 -0.46
CA MET A 95 3.52 -2.49 -0.92
C MET A 95 3.48 -3.72 -0.01
N LEU A 96 3.49 -4.89 -0.63
CA LEU A 96 3.74 -6.19 -0.04
C LEU A 96 5.05 -6.70 -0.62
N ARG A 97 6.09 -6.87 0.21
CA ARG A 97 7.44 -7.18 -0.25
C ARG A 97 8.04 -8.34 0.53
N ILE A 98 8.52 -9.35 -0.16
CA ILE A 98 9.36 -10.43 0.41
C ILE A 98 10.84 -10.00 0.35
N ASP A 99 11.29 -9.62 -0.83
CA ASP A 99 12.66 -9.20 -1.11
C ASP A 99 12.70 -8.28 -2.36
N LYS A 100 13.91 -7.96 -2.84
CA LYS A 100 14.11 -7.10 -4.02
C LYS A 100 13.61 -7.71 -5.34
N GLU A 101 13.31 -8.99 -5.39
CA GLU A 101 12.88 -9.71 -6.60
C GLU A 101 11.39 -10.13 -6.52
N ASN A 102 10.79 -10.03 -5.35
CA ASN A 102 9.43 -10.50 -5.09
C ASN A 102 8.65 -9.46 -4.29
N TYR A 103 7.88 -8.62 -4.99
CA TYR A 103 7.02 -7.61 -4.39
C TYR A 103 5.83 -7.24 -5.27
N ILE A 104 4.82 -6.68 -4.63
CA ILE A 104 3.64 -6.09 -5.26
C ILE A 104 3.51 -4.67 -4.72
N LYS A 105 3.44 -3.65 -5.59
CA LYS A 105 3.09 -2.28 -5.23
C LYS A 105 1.83 -1.85 -5.97
N ALA A 106 0.92 -1.15 -5.30
CA ALA A 106 -0.33 -0.67 -5.89
C ALA A 106 -0.76 0.66 -5.27
N GLY A 107 -1.18 1.61 -6.12
CA GLY A 107 -1.55 2.94 -5.67
C GLY A 107 -1.93 3.88 -6.80
N ILE A 108 -1.66 5.16 -6.60
CA ILE A 108 -1.70 6.19 -7.64
C ILE A 108 -0.32 6.34 -8.25
N GLU A 109 -0.27 6.50 -9.56
CA GLU A 109 0.91 6.85 -10.32
C GLU A 109 0.57 7.94 -11.33
N PHE A 110 1.38 8.98 -11.38
CA PHE A 110 1.20 10.10 -12.30
C PHE A 110 1.99 9.86 -13.59
N VAL A 111 1.29 9.66 -14.69
CA VAL A 111 1.90 9.35 -15.99
C VAL A 111 1.37 10.31 -17.04
N ASP A 112 2.27 11.00 -17.73
CA ASP A 112 1.98 11.90 -18.85
C ASP A 112 0.88 12.93 -18.55
N GLY A 113 0.91 13.52 -17.35
CA GLY A 113 -0.03 14.53 -16.90
C GLY A 113 -1.36 14.00 -16.35
N LYS A 114 -1.49 12.67 -16.17
CA LYS A 114 -2.71 12.02 -15.73
C LYS A 114 -2.50 11.13 -14.52
N TYR A 115 -3.54 11.02 -13.70
CA TYR A 115 -3.60 10.11 -12.58
C TYR A 115 -3.98 8.72 -13.06
N ASN A 116 -3.26 7.72 -12.62
CA ASN A 116 -3.53 6.32 -12.93
C ASN A 116 -3.63 5.50 -11.65
N LEU A 117 -4.57 4.56 -11.59
CA LEU A 117 -4.49 3.43 -10.68
C LEU A 117 -3.45 2.48 -11.22
N SER A 118 -2.39 2.25 -10.47
CA SER A 118 -1.24 1.47 -10.89
C SER A 118 -1.06 0.23 -10.02
N THR A 119 -0.63 -0.87 -10.63
CA THR A 119 -0.14 -2.05 -9.93
C THR A 119 1.11 -2.58 -10.63
N VAL A 120 2.18 -2.77 -9.88
CA VAL A 120 3.39 -3.48 -10.34
C VAL A 120 3.53 -4.76 -9.54
N VAL A 121 3.65 -5.88 -10.25
CA VAL A 121 3.98 -7.19 -9.69
C VAL A 121 5.38 -7.55 -10.14
N THR A 122 6.28 -7.79 -9.20
CA THR A 122 7.66 -8.17 -9.51
C THR A 122 7.92 -9.61 -9.06
N HIS A 123 8.29 -10.44 -10.04
CA HIS A 123 8.89 -11.78 -9.89
C HIS A 123 10.09 -11.84 -10.81
N HIS A 124 11.28 -11.55 -10.28
CA HIS A 124 12.52 -11.31 -11.00
C HIS A 124 12.45 -10.11 -11.96
N THR A 125 11.38 -9.92 -12.68
CA THR A 125 11.10 -8.78 -13.57
C THR A 125 9.80 -8.10 -13.17
N SER A 126 9.71 -6.78 -13.35
CA SER A 126 8.49 -6.00 -13.05
C SER A 126 7.47 -6.11 -14.17
N ASP A 127 6.22 -6.34 -13.80
CA ASP A 127 5.03 -6.39 -14.65
C ASP A 127 4.08 -5.27 -14.19
N TRP A 128 3.84 -4.30 -15.07
CA TRP A 128 3.13 -3.07 -14.78
C TRP A 128 1.77 -3.02 -15.49
N SER A 129 0.75 -2.61 -14.74
CA SER A 129 -0.59 -2.34 -15.28
C SER A 129 -1.16 -1.05 -14.72
N VAL A 130 -1.88 -0.29 -15.55
CA VAL A 130 -2.50 0.98 -15.21
C VAL A 130 -3.92 1.07 -15.69
N ILE A 131 -4.74 1.83 -14.96
CA ILE A 131 -6.05 2.33 -15.39
C ILE A 131 -6.01 3.85 -15.28
N GLU A 132 -6.01 4.52 -16.42
CA GLU A 132 -6.09 5.99 -16.47
C GLU A 132 -7.41 6.48 -15.87
N LEU A 133 -7.35 7.49 -15.01
CA LEU A 133 -8.53 8.14 -14.44
C LEU A 133 -8.95 9.32 -15.32
N ASP A 134 -10.24 9.44 -15.58
CA ASP A 134 -10.82 10.52 -16.40
C ASP A 134 -10.54 11.92 -15.84
N LYS A 135 -10.29 12.03 -14.54
CA LYS A 135 -10.01 13.28 -13.82
C LYS A 135 -9.09 13.05 -12.63
N PRO A 136 -8.37 14.09 -12.18
CA PRO A 136 -7.62 14.07 -10.95
C PRO A 136 -8.50 13.67 -9.76
N VAL A 137 -7.90 12.99 -8.78
CA VAL A 137 -8.55 12.59 -7.53
C VAL A 137 -7.76 13.14 -6.35
N ASP A 138 -8.46 13.60 -5.31
CA ASP A 138 -7.82 14.10 -4.08
C ASP A 138 -7.20 12.94 -3.28
N PHE A 139 -7.77 11.76 -3.39
CA PHE A 139 -7.31 10.55 -2.71
C PHE A 139 -7.85 9.27 -3.38
N VAL A 140 -7.20 8.16 -3.04
CA VAL A 140 -7.70 6.82 -3.32
C VAL A 140 -7.52 5.94 -2.08
N TRP A 141 -8.42 4.99 -1.88
CA TRP A 141 -8.24 3.87 -0.99
C TRP A 141 -7.68 2.69 -1.77
N ILE A 142 -6.59 2.12 -1.27
CA ILE A 142 -6.06 0.85 -1.76
C ILE A 142 -6.20 -0.18 -0.66
N LYS A 143 -6.67 -1.36 -1.05
CA LYS A 143 -6.83 -2.52 -0.18
C LYS A 143 -6.19 -3.74 -0.81
N ALA A 144 -5.38 -4.47 -0.05
CA ALA A 144 -4.85 -5.77 -0.45
C ALA A 144 -5.35 -6.86 0.49
N VAL A 145 -5.76 -7.99 -0.08
CA VAL A 145 -6.20 -9.18 0.65
C VAL A 145 -5.29 -10.34 0.28
N ARG A 146 -4.48 -10.81 1.23
CA ARG A 146 -3.64 -11.98 1.06
C ARG A 146 -4.36 -13.22 1.58
N ARG A 147 -4.59 -14.19 0.68
CA ARG A 147 -5.13 -15.51 1.00
C ARG A 147 -4.38 -16.60 0.25
N LEU A 148 -3.90 -17.59 0.99
CA LEU A 148 -3.04 -18.64 0.42
C LEU A 148 -1.86 -17.98 -0.35
N ASP A 149 -1.68 -18.31 -1.62
CA ASP A 149 -0.65 -17.77 -2.51
C ASP A 149 -1.16 -16.66 -3.45
N ALA A 150 -2.33 -16.09 -3.14
CA ALA A 150 -2.93 -14.99 -3.90
C ALA A 150 -2.98 -13.69 -3.10
N VAL A 151 -2.76 -12.59 -3.79
CA VAL A 151 -3.01 -11.23 -3.31
C VAL A 151 -4.00 -10.57 -4.26
N GLU A 152 -5.17 -10.25 -3.74
CA GLU A 152 -6.19 -9.48 -4.45
C GLU A 152 -6.04 -8.01 -4.09
N ILE A 153 -5.88 -7.15 -5.10
CA ILE A 153 -5.76 -5.70 -4.95
C ILE A 153 -7.07 -5.04 -5.35
N PHE A 154 -7.56 -4.14 -4.52
CA PHE A 154 -8.77 -3.38 -4.75
C PHE A 154 -8.52 -1.89 -4.56
N TYR A 155 -9.33 -1.06 -5.24
CA TYR A 155 -9.39 0.37 -5.01
C TYR A 155 -10.81 0.83 -4.69
N SER A 156 -10.91 1.99 -4.03
CA SER A 156 -12.17 2.67 -3.73
C SER A 156 -11.96 4.18 -3.63
N PHE A 157 -13.00 4.97 -3.94
CA PHE A 157 -13.01 6.42 -3.73
C PHE A 157 -13.86 6.85 -2.51
N ASP A 158 -14.47 5.88 -1.80
CA ASP A 158 -15.39 6.17 -0.68
C ASP A 158 -15.23 5.25 0.55
N ASP A 159 -14.25 4.31 0.53
CA ASP A 159 -14.04 3.24 1.54
C ASP A 159 -15.25 2.30 1.73
N LYS A 160 -16.19 2.30 0.81
CA LYS A 160 -17.41 1.48 0.88
C LYS A 160 -17.50 0.50 -0.28
N LYS A 161 -17.46 1.02 -1.51
CA LYS A 161 -17.48 0.21 -2.72
C LYS A 161 -16.06 0.00 -3.23
N TYR A 162 -15.60 -1.24 -3.16
CA TYR A 162 -14.30 -1.66 -3.66
C TYR A 162 -14.44 -2.38 -5.00
N THR A 163 -13.57 -2.02 -5.94
CA THR A 163 -13.43 -2.65 -7.25
C THR A 163 -12.09 -3.35 -7.33
N MET A 164 -12.08 -4.60 -7.82
CA MET A 164 -10.83 -5.33 -8.00
C MET A 164 -9.99 -4.68 -9.10
N LEU A 165 -8.73 -4.41 -8.77
CA LEU A 165 -7.74 -3.88 -9.70
C LEU A 165 -6.87 -5.00 -10.28
N ARG A 166 -6.45 -5.95 -9.44
CA ARG A 166 -5.62 -7.08 -9.86
C ARG A 166 -5.73 -8.24 -8.87
N ASN A 167 -5.60 -9.47 -9.38
CA ASN A 167 -5.28 -10.66 -8.60
C ASN A 167 -3.92 -11.17 -9.06
N CYS A 168 -2.99 -11.42 -8.14
CA CYS A 168 -1.64 -11.86 -8.45
C CYS A 168 -1.11 -12.86 -7.42
N TRP A 169 -0.14 -13.64 -7.82
CA TRP A 169 0.54 -14.61 -6.96
C TRP A 169 1.59 -13.93 -6.07
N LEU A 170 1.74 -14.41 -4.85
CA LEU A 170 2.84 -14.11 -3.94
C LEU A 170 3.08 -15.32 -3.03
N GLU A 171 4.35 -15.69 -2.82
CA GLU A 171 4.71 -16.85 -1.99
C GLU A 171 4.01 -16.86 -0.63
N TYR A 172 3.36 -17.98 -0.29
CA TYR A 172 2.50 -18.06 0.89
C TYR A 172 3.26 -18.23 2.21
N ASN A 173 4.28 -19.10 2.24
CA ASN A 173 4.92 -19.54 3.48
C ASN A 173 5.94 -18.54 4.04
N THR A 174 6.11 -17.40 3.39
CA THR A 174 7.08 -16.37 3.75
C THR A 174 6.38 -15.17 4.36
N PRO A 175 6.82 -14.67 5.53
CA PRO A 175 6.38 -13.37 6.02
C PRO A 175 6.73 -12.27 5.02
N VAL A 176 5.86 -11.28 4.91
CA VAL A 176 6.04 -10.15 4.01
C VAL A 176 6.14 -8.84 4.78
N MET A 177 6.95 -7.93 4.30
CA MET A 177 6.90 -6.52 4.67
C MET A 177 5.64 -5.93 4.05
N VAL A 178 4.77 -5.34 4.87
CA VAL A 178 3.49 -4.74 4.46
C VAL A 178 3.46 -3.30 4.93
N GLY A 179 3.21 -2.37 4.02
CA GLY A 179 3.18 -0.97 4.41
C GLY A 179 2.96 0.01 3.28
N MET A 180 3.39 1.24 3.51
CA MET A 180 3.19 2.41 2.67
C MET A 180 4.49 2.79 1.98
N MET A 181 4.48 2.91 0.66
CA MET A 181 5.61 3.31 -0.15
C MET A 181 5.25 4.52 -1.01
N ALA A 182 6.26 5.30 -1.37
CA ALA A 182 6.16 6.31 -2.41
C ALA A 182 7.48 6.39 -3.18
N ALA A 183 7.42 6.77 -4.46
CA ALA A 183 8.60 6.90 -5.31
C ALA A 183 8.47 8.10 -6.26
N CYS A 184 9.60 8.66 -6.65
CA CYS A 184 9.70 9.83 -7.52
C CYS A 184 10.82 9.61 -8.56
N PRO A 185 10.63 8.73 -9.57
CA PRO A 185 11.70 8.33 -10.48
C PRO A 185 12.32 9.48 -11.28
N ASP A 186 11.50 10.35 -11.86
CA ASP A 186 11.94 11.40 -12.79
C ASP A 186 11.98 12.81 -12.14
N GLY A 187 11.50 12.93 -10.89
CA GLY A 187 11.30 14.24 -10.26
C GLY A 187 12.29 14.60 -9.16
N ASN A 188 12.07 15.77 -8.56
CA ASN A 188 12.84 16.28 -7.43
C ASN A 188 12.13 16.09 -6.10
N GLY A 189 11.26 15.08 -6.00
CA GLY A 189 10.46 14.78 -4.83
C GLY A 189 9.09 15.47 -4.85
N PHE A 190 8.19 14.92 -4.05
CA PHE A 190 6.85 15.45 -3.79
C PHE A 190 6.41 15.03 -2.38
N LYS A 191 5.27 15.52 -1.93
CA LYS A 191 4.72 15.15 -0.62
C LYS A 191 3.64 14.08 -0.77
N ALA A 192 3.84 12.91 -0.15
CA ALA A 192 2.86 11.84 -0.07
C ALA A 192 2.24 11.77 1.34
N THR A 193 0.93 11.52 1.42
CA THR A 193 0.19 11.42 2.68
C THR A 193 -0.65 10.15 2.73
N PHE A 194 -0.55 9.43 3.83
CA PHE A 194 -1.24 8.18 4.09
C PHE A 194 -2.05 8.29 5.38
N THR A 195 -3.33 7.96 5.31
CA THR A 195 -4.23 7.97 6.46
C THR A 195 -5.00 6.66 6.57
N ASN A 196 -5.51 6.35 7.76
CA ASN A 196 -6.35 5.18 7.98
C ASN A 196 -5.68 3.84 7.58
N PHE A 197 -4.35 3.75 7.76
CA PHE A 197 -3.66 2.48 7.58
C PHE A 197 -4.15 1.46 8.59
N GLU A 198 -4.62 0.31 8.11
CA GLU A 198 -5.20 -0.74 8.93
C GLU A 198 -4.78 -2.11 8.39
N ILE A 199 -4.36 -3.02 9.29
CA ILE A 199 -4.13 -4.43 8.96
C ILE A 199 -5.04 -5.29 9.84
N LYS A 200 -5.81 -6.18 9.21
CA LYS A 200 -6.66 -7.16 9.86
C LYS A 200 -6.17 -8.57 9.59
N HIS A 201 -5.97 -9.35 10.63
CA HIS A 201 -5.77 -10.78 10.47
C HIS A 201 -7.04 -11.46 9.94
N LEU A 202 -6.87 -12.37 8.99
CA LEU A 202 -7.96 -13.19 8.46
C LEU A 202 -7.78 -14.64 8.94
N PRO A 203 -8.89 -15.40 9.13
CA PRO A 203 -8.80 -16.82 9.43
C PRO A 203 -8.06 -17.57 8.32
N ASP A 204 -7.18 -18.49 8.72
CA ASP A 204 -6.46 -19.37 7.80
C ASP A 204 -7.44 -20.26 7.02
N ALA A 205 -7.53 -20.06 5.70
CA ALA A 205 -8.45 -20.79 4.83
C ALA A 205 -8.15 -22.30 4.81
N ARG A 206 -6.86 -22.71 4.85
CA ARG A 206 -6.45 -24.15 4.90
C ARG A 206 -6.92 -24.82 6.17
N ARG A 207 -6.81 -24.13 7.31
CA ARG A 207 -7.30 -24.63 8.59
C ARG A 207 -8.81 -24.80 8.60
N LEU A 208 -9.54 -23.84 8.06
CA LEU A 208 -11.00 -23.91 7.94
C LEU A 208 -11.44 -25.04 7.02
N GLU A 209 -10.74 -25.28 5.92
CA GLU A 209 -11.00 -26.40 5.02
C GLU A 209 -10.75 -27.74 5.70
N TRP A 210 -9.65 -27.86 6.46
CA TRP A 210 -9.36 -29.07 7.23
C TRP A 210 -10.43 -29.33 8.28
N LEU A 211 -10.86 -28.31 9.03
CA LEU A 211 -11.92 -28.43 10.03
C LEU A 211 -13.25 -28.89 9.41
N LYS A 212 -13.63 -28.36 8.24
CA LYS A 212 -14.84 -28.76 7.51
C LYS A 212 -14.82 -30.22 7.04
N LYS A 213 -13.64 -30.78 6.75
CA LYS A 213 -13.48 -32.17 6.29
C LYS A 213 -13.48 -33.18 7.43
N ASN A 214 -13.25 -32.75 8.68
CA ASN A 214 -13.08 -33.61 9.84
C ASN A 214 -14.16 -33.40 10.92
N GLN A 215 -15.22 -32.67 10.61
CA GLN A 215 -16.48 -32.60 11.35
C GLN A 215 -17.53 -33.51 10.71
#